data_3a7077531e957de014d80e9e02acb8b4
#
_entry.id   3a7077531e957de014d80e9e02acb8b4
#
_cell.length_a   1.000
_cell.length_b   1.000
_cell.length_c   1.000
_cell.angle_alpha   90.00
_cell.angle_beta   90.00
_cell.angle_gamma   90.00
#
_symmetry.space_group_name_H-M   'P 1'
#
loop_
_entity.id
_entity.type
_entity.pdbx_description
1 polymer ?
#
loop_
_entity_poly.entity_id
_entity_poly.type
_entity_poly.pdbx_seq_one_letter_code
_entity_poly.pdbx_strand_id
1 'polypeptide(L)'
;MELFRRLTHYGRRTFAQPSKPRVSELDGERWTLNVGRCFCFEMKSKYDVVILGAGHNGLVAASYLGRAGLSVLLLEKNNYIGGATTSQKVFPDYDAQLSRYSYLVSLFPEKIIRDLGLNLDLRQRATASFTPYLNHGQHDGLLLSNVDEEVSRQSMFELTGNNTEFEQMKAFYNLSRVFAEKVWDTMLEPLVARDEFRRRFDADDVSREAWRSLVEEPLGTAIERYLQNDLVRGLVFTDAKIGVLTHPHDPSLLQNRCFIYHLIGNKTGEWKVPVGGMGVVAGELEKAARNARAEILTNVDLRALGLTGKGRTVEFYKDGEQQTVEARYLLVNFGRNVLARYIGRLYQPDATDEGSVFKINMLLRRLPKLKAARYTSDQAWCGTFHSDEGYEQMNVSYDQACRGRLPNKTPCEVYCHTLTDDSILAPDLREKGFHTMTLFGLDAPWNLFVRDNRNMRKRAEKRFTESINQWLDEPLEDCLAVARDGSPCIESKSPVDIEDALGMFQGNIFQNAPTFPFAERKEQVGTWGVETGYENVFFCGSSAHRGGAVSGIPGHNAAMKILELEKKTEELRYA
;
A
#
# COMPACT_ATOMS: atom_id res chain seq x y z
N MET A 1 -27.78 -19.01 -22.52
CA MET A 1 -27.02 -18.86 -23.79
C MET A 1 -27.42 -17.59 -24.54
N GLU A 2 -27.82 -16.53 -23.78
CA GLU A 2 -28.30 -15.25 -24.33
C GLU A 2 -27.58 -14.02 -23.76
N LEU A 3 -26.53 -14.22 -22.95
CA LEU A 3 -25.75 -13.14 -22.32
C LEU A 3 -24.42 -12.81 -23.01
N PHE A 4 -24.10 -13.47 -24.13
CA PHE A 4 -22.80 -13.32 -24.83
C PHE A 4 -22.85 -12.49 -26.14
N ARG A 5 -23.98 -11.83 -26.46
CA ARG A 5 -24.15 -11.12 -27.74
C ARG A 5 -24.28 -9.59 -27.69
N ARG A 6 -23.91 -8.91 -26.61
CA ARG A 6 -24.06 -7.43 -26.49
C ARG A 6 -22.78 -6.65 -26.18
N LEU A 7 -21.62 -7.10 -26.60
CA LEU A 7 -20.36 -6.34 -26.43
C LEU A 7 -19.56 -6.12 -27.72
N THR A 8 -20.24 -5.89 -28.85
CA THR A 8 -19.56 -5.43 -30.06
C THR A 8 -20.39 -4.34 -30.72
N HIS A 9 -20.34 -3.11 -30.21
CA HIS A 9 -20.62 -1.89 -30.97
C HIS A 9 -20.23 -0.68 -30.13
N TYR A 10 -18.98 -0.23 -30.25
CA TYR A 10 -18.63 1.16 -29.99
C TYR A 10 -18.00 1.75 -31.24
N GLY A 11 -18.71 2.74 -31.78
CA GLY A 11 -18.47 3.37 -33.04
C GLY A 11 -17.15 4.14 -33.11
N ARG A 12 -16.52 4.06 -34.28
CA ARG A 12 -15.42 4.92 -34.73
C ARG A 12 -15.89 6.38 -34.74
N ARG A 13 -15.28 7.23 -33.94
CA ARG A 13 -15.29 8.68 -34.13
C ARG A 13 -14.02 9.06 -34.89
N THR A 14 -14.20 9.53 -36.12
CA THR A 14 -13.18 10.16 -36.96
C THR A 14 -12.79 11.51 -36.39
N PHE A 15 -11.53 11.70 -36.02
CA PHE A 15 -10.95 13.00 -35.72
C PHE A 15 -10.50 13.68 -37.02
N ALA A 16 -10.96 14.93 -37.22
CA ALA A 16 -10.53 15.80 -38.29
C ALA A 16 -9.07 16.24 -38.08
N GLN A 17 -8.30 16.23 -39.15
CA GLN A 17 -6.92 16.75 -39.20
C GLN A 17 -6.93 18.29 -39.14
N PRO A 18 -6.03 18.92 -38.38
CA PRO A 18 -5.81 20.36 -38.46
C PRO A 18 -4.99 20.74 -39.70
N SER A 19 -5.44 21.81 -40.37
CA SER A 19 -4.84 22.42 -41.53
C SER A 19 -3.42 22.97 -41.27
N LYS A 20 -2.50 22.79 -42.22
CA LYS A 20 -1.14 23.34 -42.21
C LYS A 20 -1.16 24.88 -42.34
N PRO A 21 -0.31 25.62 -41.58
CA PRO A 21 -0.08 27.03 -41.85
C PRO A 21 0.87 27.21 -43.05
N ARG A 22 0.59 28.22 -43.86
CA ARG A 22 1.46 28.69 -44.97
C ARG A 22 2.71 29.34 -44.43
N VAL A 23 3.87 28.92 -44.97
CA VAL A 23 5.15 29.56 -44.74
C VAL A 23 5.32 30.68 -45.78
N SER A 24 5.58 31.91 -45.31
CA SER A 24 6.10 33.01 -46.12
C SER A 24 7.64 32.98 -46.05
N GLU A 25 8.28 32.99 -47.21
CA GLU A 25 9.72 33.12 -47.37
C GLU A 25 10.22 34.46 -46.82
N LEU A 26 11.26 34.41 -46.00
CA LEU A 26 12.20 35.51 -45.76
C LEU A 26 13.63 34.98 -45.65
N ASP A 27 14.54 35.75 -46.27
CA ASP A 27 15.90 35.47 -46.63
C ASP A 27 16.88 35.00 -45.54
N GLY A 28 17.72 34.07 -45.99
CA GLY A 28 19.14 33.89 -45.84
C GLY A 28 19.88 34.26 -44.54
N GLU A 29 20.01 33.32 -43.60
CA GLU A 29 21.25 33.11 -42.84
C GLU A 29 21.44 31.62 -42.57
N ARG A 30 22.59 31.08 -43.04
CA ARG A 30 23.00 29.70 -42.78
C ARG A 30 23.43 29.54 -41.33
N TRP A 31 22.53 29.11 -40.48
CA TRP A 31 22.90 28.53 -39.17
C TRP A 31 23.08 27.01 -39.38
N THR A 32 24.33 26.54 -39.34
CA THR A 32 24.64 25.13 -39.19
C THR A 32 24.17 24.67 -37.79
N LEU A 33 22.96 24.14 -37.72
CA LEU A 33 22.50 23.38 -36.56
C LEU A 33 23.43 22.16 -36.41
N ASN A 34 24.30 22.22 -35.41
CA ASN A 34 24.97 21.05 -34.88
C ASN A 34 23.88 20.14 -34.31
N VAL A 35 23.37 19.21 -35.13
CA VAL A 35 22.46 18.15 -34.66
C VAL A 35 23.28 17.31 -33.73
N GLY A 36 23.19 17.64 -32.42
CA GLY A 36 23.71 16.81 -31.35
C GLY A 36 23.23 15.38 -31.61
N ARG A 37 24.16 14.44 -31.68
CA ARG A 37 23.87 13.01 -31.76
C ARG A 37 22.81 12.69 -30.70
N CYS A 38 21.58 12.50 -31.17
CA CYS A 38 20.58 11.80 -30.39
C CYS A 38 21.20 10.43 -30.11
N PHE A 39 21.64 10.18 -28.90
CA PHE A 39 21.98 8.84 -28.46
C PHE A 39 20.65 8.09 -28.45
N CYS A 40 20.31 7.46 -29.59
CA CYS A 40 19.35 6.39 -29.61
C CYS A 40 19.93 5.32 -28.67
N PHE A 41 19.36 5.20 -27.50
CA PHE A 41 19.66 4.09 -26.59
C PHE A 41 19.13 2.83 -27.28
N GLU A 42 20.02 2.11 -27.96
CA GLU A 42 19.68 0.84 -28.61
C GLU A 42 19.44 -0.18 -27.50
N MET A 43 18.18 -0.49 -27.24
CA MET A 43 17.78 -1.45 -26.23
C MET A 43 18.35 -2.84 -26.58
N LYS A 44 18.88 -3.55 -25.61
CA LYS A 44 19.37 -4.92 -25.82
C LYS A 44 18.20 -5.86 -26.13
N SER A 45 18.40 -6.83 -26.99
CA SER A 45 17.43 -7.91 -27.26
C SER A 45 17.39 -8.98 -26.16
N LYS A 46 18.42 -9.03 -25.30
CA LYS A 46 18.57 -10.05 -24.24
C LYS A 46 19.05 -9.44 -22.93
N TYR A 47 18.41 -9.86 -21.85
CA TYR A 47 18.76 -9.50 -20.46
C TYR A 47 18.88 -10.75 -19.60
N ASP A 48 19.63 -10.65 -18.51
CA ASP A 48 19.61 -11.68 -17.48
C ASP A 48 18.25 -11.69 -16.78
N VAL A 49 17.73 -10.51 -16.45
CA VAL A 49 16.45 -10.34 -15.74
C VAL A 49 15.59 -9.27 -16.41
N VAL A 50 14.32 -9.60 -16.67
CA VAL A 50 13.29 -8.62 -17.00
C VAL A 50 12.30 -8.55 -15.83
N ILE A 51 11.98 -7.35 -15.38
CA ILE A 51 11.05 -7.07 -14.27
C ILE A 51 9.82 -6.34 -14.82
N LEU A 52 8.64 -6.90 -14.60
CA LEU A 52 7.37 -6.36 -15.05
C LEU A 52 6.71 -5.53 -13.94
N GLY A 53 6.81 -4.21 -14.03
CA GLY A 53 6.31 -3.23 -13.08
C GLY A 53 7.41 -2.60 -12.23
N ALA A 54 7.57 -1.26 -12.33
CA ALA A 54 8.55 -0.47 -11.57
C ALA A 54 7.95 0.09 -10.25
N GLY A 55 7.12 -0.68 -9.54
CA GLY A 55 6.75 -0.39 -8.17
C GLY A 55 7.94 -0.62 -7.22
N HIS A 56 7.84 -0.17 -5.97
CA HIS A 56 8.92 -0.21 -4.98
C HIS A 56 9.61 -1.59 -4.86
N ASN A 57 8.86 -2.68 -4.88
CA ASN A 57 9.41 -4.04 -4.81
C ASN A 57 10.25 -4.41 -6.05
N GLY A 58 9.77 -4.04 -7.26
CA GLY A 58 10.52 -4.24 -8.50
C GLY A 58 11.83 -3.46 -8.52
N LEU A 59 11.82 -2.22 -8.01
CA LEU A 59 13.01 -1.39 -7.86
C LEU A 59 14.01 -1.96 -6.86
N VAL A 60 13.54 -2.53 -5.74
CA VAL A 60 14.39 -3.27 -4.78
C VAL A 60 15.05 -4.45 -5.47
N ALA A 61 14.29 -5.30 -6.16
CA ALA A 61 14.83 -6.46 -6.89
C ALA A 61 15.89 -6.04 -7.92
N ALA A 62 15.59 -4.99 -8.72
CA ALA A 62 16.51 -4.46 -9.71
C ALA A 62 17.83 -3.98 -9.10
N SER A 63 17.74 -3.32 -7.94
CA SER A 63 18.91 -2.79 -7.24
C SER A 63 19.84 -3.91 -6.76
N TYR A 64 19.31 -4.97 -6.14
CA TYR A 64 20.12 -6.11 -5.70
C TYR A 64 20.73 -6.87 -6.88
N LEU A 65 19.94 -7.16 -7.92
CA LEU A 65 20.39 -7.95 -9.08
C LEU A 65 21.41 -7.19 -9.93
N GLY A 66 21.19 -5.88 -10.15
CA GLY A 66 22.14 -5.05 -10.87
C GLY A 66 23.47 -4.89 -10.13
N ARG A 67 23.47 -4.75 -8.81
CA ARG A 67 24.69 -4.75 -7.97
C ARG A 67 25.45 -6.06 -8.03
N ALA A 68 24.74 -7.17 -8.23
CA ALA A 68 25.35 -8.49 -8.43
C ALA A 68 25.90 -8.68 -9.87
N GLY A 69 25.82 -7.66 -10.73
CA GLY A 69 26.37 -7.67 -12.08
C GLY A 69 25.44 -8.21 -13.17
N LEU A 70 24.19 -8.53 -12.84
CA LEU A 70 23.22 -8.99 -13.82
C LEU A 70 22.66 -7.81 -14.64
N SER A 71 22.43 -8.03 -15.94
CA SER A 71 21.73 -7.07 -16.79
C SER A 71 20.23 -7.10 -16.51
N VAL A 72 19.67 -5.94 -16.08
CA VAL A 72 18.29 -5.84 -15.62
C VAL A 72 17.53 -4.81 -16.45
N LEU A 73 16.32 -5.18 -16.92
CA LEU A 73 15.36 -4.29 -17.56
C LEU A 73 14.07 -4.27 -16.75
N LEU A 74 13.59 -3.08 -16.36
CA LEU A 74 12.27 -2.86 -15.79
C LEU A 74 11.34 -2.26 -16.84
N LEU A 75 10.12 -2.81 -16.93
CA LEU A 75 9.05 -2.35 -17.81
C LEU A 75 7.86 -1.84 -16.98
N GLU A 76 7.52 -0.56 -17.10
CA GLU A 76 6.41 0.10 -16.38
C GLU A 76 5.34 0.61 -17.35
N LYS A 77 4.07 0.29 -17.06
CA LYS A 77 2.93 0.71 -17.90
C LYS A 77 2.65 2.22 -17.81
N ASN A 78 2.83 2.80 -16.61
CA ASN A 78 2.55 4.21 -16.38
C ASN A 78 3.71 5.09 -16.88
N ASN A 79 3.47 6.39 -16.97
CA ASN A 79 4.50 7.39 -17.25
C ASN A 79 5.33 7.78 -16.02
N TYR A 80 5.09 7.14 -14.88
CA TYR A 80 5.79 7.33 -13.62
C TYR A 80 6.12 5.98 -12.98
N ILE A 81 7.09 5.96 -12.09
CA ILE A 81 7.53 4.80 -11.31
C ILE A 81 6.98 4.85 -9.88
N GLY A 82 7.17 3.76 -9.12
CA GLY A 82 6.81 3.67 -7.70
C GLY A 82 5.51 2.92 -7.43
N GLY A 83 4.64 2.77 -8.44
CA GLY A 83 3.35 2.08 -8.27
C GLY A 83 2.48 2.75 -7.21
N ALA A 84 2.13 2.02 -6.13
CA ALA A 84 1.38 2.58 -4.99
C ALA A 84 2.22 3.52 -4.10
N THR A 85 3.56 3.50 -4.24
CA THR A 85 4.50 4.31 -3.46
C THR A 85 4.86 5.55 -4.26
N THR A 86 3.89 6.44 -4.45
CA THR A 86 4.04 7.64 -5.28
C THR A 86 3.44 8.87 -4.62
N SER A 87 4.05 10.03 -4.84
CA SER A 87 3.47 11.34 -4.57
C SER A 87 3.12 12.02 -5.89
N GLN A 88 1.92 12.58 -5.99
CA GLN A 88 1.41 13.18 -7.23
C GLN A 88 0.71 14.50 -6.97
N LYS A 89 0.82 15.42 -7.92
CA LYS A 89 0.05 16.66 -7.96
C LYS A 89 -1.38 16.35 -8.43
N VAL A 90 -2.26 16.07 -7.47
CA VAL A 90 -3.66 15.67 -7.75
C VAL A 90 -4.51 16.86 -8.14
N PHE A 91 -4.27 18.03 -7.54
CA PHE A 91 -5.01 19.27 -7.77
C PHE A 91 -4.15 20.25 -8.58
N PRO A 92 -4.39 20.41 -9.89
CA PRO A 92 -3.47 21.12 -10.79
C PRO A 92 -3.25 22.60 -10.45
N ASP A 93 -4.21 23.24 -9.78
CA ASP A 93 -4.13 24.65 -9.41
C ASP A 93 -3.22 24.95 -8.22
N TYR A 94 -2.82 23.90 -7.47
CA TYR A 94 -1.99 24.00 -6.28
C TYR A 94 -0.69 23.25 -6.45
N ASP A 95 0.41 23.84 -6.01
CA ASP A 95 1.70 23.14 -5.95
C ASP A 95 1.81 22.36 -4.64
N ALA A 96 0.97 21.34 -4.58
CA ALA A 96 0.83 20.38 -3.49
C ALA A 96 0.91 18.96 -4.04
N GLN A 97 1.80 18.16 -3.49
CA GLN A 97 1.88 16.74 -3.77
C GLN A 97 1.09 15.96 -2.72
N LEU A 98 0.46 14.86 -3.12
CA LEU A 98 -0.25 13.97 -2.20
C LEU A 98 0.29 12.55 -2.36
N SER A 99 0.51 11.86 -1.24
CA SER A 99 0.80 10.44 -1.19
C SER A 99 -0.48 9.68 -1.53
N ARG A 100 -0.67 9.42 -2.84
CA ARG A 100 -1.98 9.16 -3.45
C ARG A 100 -2.59 7.83 -3.05
N TYR A 101 -1.78 6.81 -2.78
CA TYR A 101 -2.21 5.45 -2.41
C TYR A 101 -1.67 5.05 -1.04
N SER A 102 -0.40 4.71 -0.93
CA SER A 102 0.28 4.52 0.36
C SER A 102 0.70 5.87 0.96
N TYR A 103 0.85 5.94 2.27
CA TYR A 103 1.07 7.21 2.96
C TYR A 103 1.99 7.13 4.19
N LEU A 104 2.30 5.93 4.69
CA LEU A 104 3.19 5.69 5.82
C LEU A 104 4.15 4.53 5.53
N VAL A 105 5.26 4.48 6.27
CA VAL A 105 6.28 3.43 6.20
C VAL A 105 6.45 2.79 7.56
N SER A 106 6.24 1.48 7.66
CA SER A 106 6.53 0.65 8.83
C SER A 106 7.31 -0.61 8.46
N LEU A 107 6.82 -1.34 7.46
CA LEU A 107 7.32 -2.66 7.06
C LEU A 107 8.56 -2.64 6.16
N PHE A 108 9.20 -1.49 5.94
CA PHE A 108 10.40 -1.41 5.11
C PHE A 108 11.64 -1.75 5.95
N PRO A 109 12.30 -2.90 5.72
CA PRO A 109 13.40 -3.34 6.57
C PRO A 109 14.60 -2.40 6.52
N GLU A 110 15.13 -2.01 7.69
CA GLU A 110 16.36 -1.23 7.79
C GLU A 110 17.54 -1.89 7.06
N LYS A 111 17.56 -3.23 7.01
CA LYS A 111 18.56 -3.98 6.23
C LYS A 111 18.52 -3.57 4.75
N ILE A 112 17.34 -3.46 4.14
CA ILE A 112 17.21 -3.05 2.73
C ILE A 112 17.66 -1.59 2.55
N ILE A 113 17.28 -0.70 3.50
CA ILE A 113 17.72 0.70 3.48
C ILE A 113 19.25 0.80 3.48
N ARG A 114 19.90 0.09 4.39
CA ARG A 114 21.38 0.06 4.50
C ARG A 114 22.02 -0.59 3.27
N ASP A 115 21.56 -1.76 2.89
CA ASP A 115 22.14 -2.52 1.77
C ASP A 115 22.10 -1.70 0.47
N LEU A 116 21.01 -0.99 0.22
CA LEU A 116 20.84 -0.20 -1.00
C LEU A 116 21.36 1.24 -0.88
N GLY A 117 21.72 1.70 0.32
CA GLY A 117 22.21 3.05 0.58
C GLY A 117 21.14 4.12 0.33
N LEU A 118 19.88 3.83 0.74
CA LEU A 118 18.75 4.74 0.58
C LEU A 118 18.85 5.88 1.61
N ASN A 119 18.67 7.11 1.16
CA ASN A 119 18.63 8.28 2.03
C ASN A 119 17.16 8.62 2.35
N LEU A 120 16.62 8.00 3.39
CA LEU A 120 15.25 8.18 3.84
C LEU A 120 15.21 8.83 5.23
N ASP A 121 14.59 10.01 5.34
CA ASP A 121 14.22 10.61 6.62
C ASP A 121 12.77 10.16 6.95
N LEU A 122 12.62 9.33 7.99
CA LEU A 122 11.34 8.76 8.43
C LEU A 122 11.01 9.30 9.82
N ARG A 123 9.98 10.15 9.94
CA ARG A 123 9.61 10.85 11.16
C ARG A 123 8.45 10.18 11.89
N GLN A 124 8.59 10.05 13.19
CA GLN A 124 7.50 9.62 14.07
C GLN A 124 6.50 10.76 14.28
N ARG A 125 5.21 10.42 14.33
CA ARG A 125 4.14 11.35 14.69
C ARG A 125 4.11 11.56 16.21
N ALA A 126 3.81 12.76 16.68
CA ALA A 126 3.71 13.05 18.13
C ALA A 126 2.51 12.34 18.76
N THR A 127 1.37 12.33 18.08
CA THR A 127 0.17 11.58 18.46
C THR A 127 0.18 10.21 17.78
N ALA A 128 -0.06 9.13 18.52
CA ALA A 128 -0.30 7.80 17.95
C ALA A 128 -1.69 7.78 17.31
N SER A 129 -2.73 8.06 18.09
CA SER A 129 -4.11 8.07 17.64
C SER A 129 -4.99 9.02 18.44
N PHE A 130 -6.09 9.44 17.82
CA PHE A 130 -7.18 10.16 18.46
C PHE A 130 -8.51 9.53 18.05
N THR A 131 -9.30 9.07 19.03
CA THR A 131 -10.60 8.47 18.79
C THR A 131 -11.68 9.30 19.49
N PRO A 132 -12.50 10.07 18.76
CA PRO A 132 -13.57 10.86 19.35
C PRO A 132 -14.70 9.96 19.85
N TYR A 133 -15.32 10.35 20.96
CA TYR A 133 -16.47 9.66 21.54
C TYR A 133 -17.44 10.63 22.25
N LEU A 134 -18.59 10.13 22.62
CA LEU A 134 -19.55 10.86 23.44
C LEU A 134 -19.46 10.39 24.91
N ASN A 135 -19.06 11.29 25.79
CA ASN A 135 -19.03 11.08 27.23
C ASN A 135 -20.28 11.74 27.86
N HIS A 136 -21.26 10.94 28.27
CA HIS A 136 -22.55 11.43 28.78
C HIS A 136 -23.20 12.51 27.88
N GLY A 137 -23.09 12.33 26.56
CA GLY A 137 -23.65 13.25 25.56
C GLY A 137 -22.77 14.46 25.23
N GLN A 138 -21.62 14.61 25.85
CA GLN A 138 -20.61 15.63 25.53
C GLN A 138 -19.51 15.03 24.65
N HIS A 139 -19.03 15.81 23.68
CA HIS A 139 -17.93 15.40 22.81
C HIS A 139 -16.61 15.37 23.58
N ASP A 140 -15.93 14.27 23.53
CA ASP A 140 -14.61 14.02 24.14
C ASP A 140 -13.75 13.17 23.17
N GLY A 141 -12.53 12.79 23.58
CA GLY A 141 -11.62 11.99 22.76
C GLY A 141 -10.64 11.15 23.58
N LEU A 142 -10.35 9.96 23.08
CA LEU A 142 -9.25 9.14 23.55
C LEU A 142 -7.99 9.52 22.77
N LEU A 143 -7.04 10.20 23.42
CA LEU A 143 -5.76 10.60 22.86
C LEU A 143 -4.66 9.65 23.31
N LEU A 144 -3.99 8.98 22.38
CA LEU A 144 -2.78 8.22 22.63
C LEU A 144 -1.56 8.95 22.07
N SER A 145 -0.55 9.18 22.89
CA SER A 145 0.67 9.91 22.56
C SER A 145 1.83 8.94 22.29
N ASN A 146 2.66 9.25 21.29
CA ASN A 146 3.92 8.55 21.03
C ASN A 146 5.10 9.14 21.84
N VAL A 147 4.92 10.31 22.46
CA VAL A 147 6.00 11.06 23.10
C VAL A 147 5.80 11.21 24.63
N ASP A 148 4.58 11.01 25.11
CA ASP A 148 4.25 11.12 26.54
C ASP A 148 3.22 10.06 26.95
N GLU A 149 3.69 9.02 27.65
CA GLU A 149 2.85 7.92 28.13
C GLU A 149 1.78 8.40 29.14
N GLU A 150 2.08 9.43 29.94
CA GLU A 150 1.14 9.91 30.95
C GLU A 150 -0.08 10.58 30.32
N VAL A 151 0.08 11.26 29.18
CA VAL A 151 -1.04 11.78 28.39
C VAL A 151 -1.96 10.64 27.95
N SER A 152 -1.40 9.53 27.48
CA SER A 152 -2.16 8.34 27.07
C SER A 152 -2.89 7.70 28.26
N ARG A 153 -2.20 7.55 29.38
CA ARG A 153 -2.74 6.99 30.65
C ARG A 153 -3.91 7.82 31.17
N GLN A 154 -3.72 9.14 31.22
CA GLN A 154 -4.75 10.06 31.68
C GLN A 154 -5.97 10.04 30.78
N SER A 155 -5.76 10.06 29.46
CA SER A 155 -6.87 10.02 28.48
C SER A 155 -7.65 8.70 28.57
N MET A 156 -6.95 7.57 28.78
CA MET A 156 -7.58 6.26 29.00
C MET A 156 -8.37 6.23 30.32
N PHE A 157 -7.80 6.81 31.39
CA PHE A 157 -8.49 6.91 32.70
C PHE A 157 -9.79 7.70 32.56
N GLU A 158 -9.81 8.78 31.83
CA GLU A 158 -11.00 9.61 31.61
C GLU A 158 -12.09 8.88 30.82
N LEU A 159 -11.71 8.02 29.89
CA LEU A 159 -12.65 7.17 29.17
C LEU A 159 -13.23 6.05 30.05
N THR A 160 -12.40 5.41 30.86
CA THR A 160 -12.73 4.11 31.50
C THR A 160 -12.96 4.21 33.02
N GLY A 161 -12.58 5.32 33.64
CA GLY A 161 -12.66 5.54 35.08
C GLY A 161 -11.59 4.81 35.92
N ASN A 162 -10.63 4.12 35.26
CA ASN A 162 -9.55 3.40 35.95
C ASN A 162 -8.32 3.21 35.05
N ASN A 163 -7.19 2.82 35.62
CA ASN A 163 -5.95 2.56 34.87
C ASN A 163 -5.81 1.11 34.38
N THR A 164 -6.72 0.22 34.72
CA THR A 164 -6.60 -1.21 34.39
C THR A 164 -6.60 -1.43 32.88
N GLU A 165 -7.49 -0.74 32.18
CA GLU A 165 -7.61 -0.86 30.72
C GLU A 165 -6.32 -0.44 30.00
N PHE A 166 -5.66 0.63 30.48
CA PHE A 166 -4.38 1.07 29.93
C PHE A 166 -3.27 0.03 30.12
N GLU A 167 -3.15 -0.54 31.32
CA GLU A 167 -2.15 -1.58 31.60
C GLU A 167 -2.44 -2.87 30.82
N GLN A 168 -3.71 -3.24 30.67
CA GLN A 168 -4.12 -4.40 29.87
C GLN A 168 -3.85 -4.18 28.36
N MET A 169 -4.09 -2.99 27.84
CA MET A 169 -3.73 -2.64 26.45
C MET A 169 -2.22 -2.76 26.25
N LYS A 170 -1.40 -2.25 27.17
CA LYS A 170 0.06 -2.41 27.12
C LYS A 170 0.48 -3.89 27.16
N ALA A 171 -0.15 -4.69 28.01
CA ALA A 171 0.11 -6.13 28.08
C ALA A 171 -0.24 -6.83 26.76
N PHE A 172 -1.35 -6.48 26.14
CA PHE A 172 -1.73 -7.00 24.81
C PHE A 172 -0.72 -6.61 23.73
N TYR A 173 -0.33 -5.32 23.61
CA TYR A 173 0.69 -4.90 22.64
C TYR A 173 2.08 -5.48 22.92
N ASN A 174 2.38 -5.86 24.18
CA ASN A 174 3.60 -6.59 24.49
C ASN A 174 3.63 -7.98 23.81
N LEU A 175 2.49 -8.64 23.61
CA LEU A 175 2.43 -9.89 22.81
C LEU A 175 2.88 -9.66 21.38
N SER A 176 2.42 -8.55 20.77
CA SER A 176 2.82 -8.16 19.40
C SER A 176 4.32 -7.86 19.32
N ARG A 177 4.89 -7.17 20.33
CA ARG A 177 6.33 -6.90 20.40
C ARG A 177 7.15 -8.19 20.53
N VAL A 178 6.76 -9.10 21.43
CA VAL A 178 7.42 -10.41 21.57
C VAL A 178 7.33 -11.23 20.29
N PHE A 179 6.19 -11.18 19.61
CA PHE A 179 6.01 -11.82 18.31
C PHE A 179 6.94 -11.20 17.25
N ALA A 180 6.97 -9.88 17.14
CA ALA A 180 7.80 -9.15 16.19
C ALA A 180 9.29 -9.45 16.36
N GLU A 181 9.80 -9.51 17.59
CA GLU A 181 11.20 -9.84 17.89
C GLU A 181 11.62 -11.22 17.36
N LYS A 182 10.71 -12.20 17.37
CA LYS A 182 10.98 -13.57 16.92
C LYS A 182 10.77 -13.75 15.41
N VAL A 183 10.01 -12.86 14.78
CA VAL A 183 9.55 -13.00 13.40
C VAL A 183 10.30 -12.11 12.43
N TRP A 184 10.57 -10.84 12.80
CA TRP A 184 10.99 -9.82 11.85
C TRP A 184 12.21 -10.18 11.02
N ASP A 185 13.25 -10.70 11.66
CA ASP A 185 14.49 -11.04 10.95
C ASP A 185 14.29 -12.17 9.92
N THR A 186 13.27 -13.02 10.11
CA THR A 186 12.95 -14.13 9.20
C THR A 186 12.24 -13.68 7.92
N MET A 187 11.77 -12.44 7.86
CA MET A 187 11.06 -11.91 6.69
C MET A 187 11.95 -11.86 5.44
N LEU A 188 13.28 -11.81 5.62
CA LEU A 188 14.29 -11.75 4.57
C LEU A 188 15.06 -13.09 4.44
N GLU A 189 14.49 -14.20 4.90
CA GLU A 189 15.06 -15.55 4.85
C GLU A 189 14.12 -16.53 4.13
N PRO A 190 14.58 -17.73 3.72
CA PRO A 190 13.68 -18.78 3.25
C PRO A 190 12.60 -19.16 4.28
N LEU A 191 11.45 -19.60 3.79
CA LEU A 191 10.31 -19.99 4.63
C LEU A 191 10.62 -21.27 5.42
N VAL A 192 10.39 -21.25 6.72
CA VAL A 192 10.46 -22.44 7.58
C VAL A 192 9.08 -23.03 7.82
N ALA A 193 9.01 -24.31 8.19
CA ALA A 193 7.76 -24.97 8.54
C ALA A 193 7.09 -24.33 9.79
N ARG A 194 5.74 -24.32 9.84
CA ARG A 194 4.98 -23.76 10.96
C ARG A 194 5.42 -24.29 12.32
N ASP A 195 5.63 -25.62 12.45
CA ASP A 195 6.00 -26.25 13.72
C ASP A 195 7.44 -25.90 14.15
N GLU A 196 8.35 -25.71 13.19
CA GLU A 196 9.69 -25.20 13.45
C GLU A 196 9.66 -23.74 13.90
N PHE A 197 8.83 -22.95 13.25
CA PHE A 197 8.64 -21.55 13.60
C PHE A 197 8.03 -21.41 15.01
N ARG A 198 7.01 -22.23 15.35
CA ARG A 198 6.37 -22.28 16.65
C ARG A 198 7.37 -22.52 17.79
N ARG A 199 8.35 -23.40 17.61
CA ARG A 199 9.37 -23.69 18.64
C ARG A 199 10.13 -22.45 19.13
N ARG A 200 10.18 -21.39 18.35
CA ARG A 200 10.77 -20.10 18.78
C ARG A 200 10.00 -19.45 19.94
N PHE A 201 8.76 -19.89 20.16
CA PHE A 201 7.83 -19.35 21.15
C PHE A 201 7.70 -20.24 22.39
N ASP A 202 8.41 -21.36 22.48
CA ASP A 202 8.29 -22.30 23.60
C ASP A 202 9.08 -21.87 24.85
N ALA A 203 9.91 -20.82 24.76
CA ALA A 203 10.85 -20.43 25.81
C ALA A 203 10.19 -19.95 27.12
N ASP A 204 9.07 -19.26 27.06
CA ASP A 204 8.39 -18.66 28.21
C ASP A 204 6.88 -18.52 27.97
N ASP A 205 6.11 -18.19 29.04
CA ASP A 205 4.64 -18.12 28.99
C ASP A 205 4.15 -16.97 28.11
N VAL A 206 4.83 -15.81 28.11
CA VAL A 206 4.46 -14.65 27.30
C VAL A 206 4.65 -14.96 25.80
N SER A 207 5.73 -15.64 25.47
CA SER A 207 5.97 -16.10 24.09
C SER A 207 4.91 -17.10 23.63
N ARG A 208 4.56 -18.09 24.47
CA ARG A 208 3.48 -19.04 24.17
C ARG A 208 2.13 -18.35 24.00
N GLU A 209 1.81 -17.37 24.87
CA GLU A 209 0.59 -16.58 24.76
C GLU A 209 0.58 -15.72 23.49
N ALA A 210 1.72 -15.11 23.11
CA ALA A 210 1.83 -14.36 21.86
C ALA A 210 1.54 -15.24 20.63
N TRP A 211 2.07 -16.46 20.60
CA TRP A 211 1.79 -17.41 19.53
C TRP A 211 0.31 -17.80 19.50
N ARG A 212 -0.26 -18.19 20.66
CA ARG A 212 -1.66 -18.56 20.77
C ARG A 212 -2.59 -17.45 20.27
N SER A 213 -2.40 -16.23 20.78
CA SER A 213 -3.26 -15.07 20.51
C SER A 213 -3.16 -14.58 19.05
N LEU A 214 -1.98 -14.69 18.42
CA LEU A 214 -1.75 -14.13 17.10
C LEU A 214 -1.80 -15.15 15.96
N VAL A 215 -1.70 -16.47 16.26
CA VAL A 215 -1.58 -17.52 15.22
C VAL A 215 -2.57 -18.66 15.37
N GLU A 216 -3.07 -18.96 16.59
CA GLU A 216 -3.88 -20.17 16.83
C GLU A 216 -5.35 -19.89 17.07
N GLU A 217 -5.69 -18.74 17.65
CA GLU A 217 -7.08 -18.35 17.92
C GLU A 217 -7.46 -17.07 17.18
N PRO A 218 -8.75 -16.82 16.88
CA PRO A 218 -9.20 -15.55 16.32
C PRO A 218 -8.78 -14.37 17.21
N LEU A 219 -8.30 -13.31 16.60
CA LEU A 219 -7.76 -12.12 17.29
C LEU A 219 -8.76 -11.52 18.28
N GLY A 220 -10.07 -11.53 17.94
CA GLY A 220 -11.14 -11.07 18.83
C GLY A 220 -11.14 -11.79 20.17
N THR A 221 -10.85 -13.09 20.21
CA THR A 221 -10.75 -13.85 21.45
C THR A 221 -9.65 -13.33 22.37
N ALA A 222 -8.49 -12.98 21.79
CA ALA A 222 -7.40 -12.39 22.53
C ALA A 222 -7.73 -10.96 23.00
N ILE A 223 -8.27 -10.11 22.11
CA ILE A 223 -8.68 -8.73 22.42
C ILE A 223 -9.68 -8.74 23.60
N GLU A 224 -10.71 -9.56 23.55
CA GLU A 224 -11.77 -9.63 24.58
C GLU A 224 -11.26 -10.18 25.92
N ARG A 225 -10.19 -10.97 25.91
CA ARG A 225 -9.52 -11.47 27.13
C ARG A 225 -8.79 -10.36 27.87
N TYR A 226 -8.18 -9.42 27.15
CA TYR A 226 -7.39 -8.34 27.73
C TYR A 226 -8.21 -7.08 27.99
N LEU A 227 -9.10 -6.70 27.08
CA LEU A 227 -9.77 -5.40 27.05
C LEU A 227 -11.26 -5.54 27.32
N GLN A 228 -11.84 -4.53 27.99
CA GLN A 228 -13.26 -4.52 28.34
C GLN A 228 -14.04 -3.41 27.62
N ASN A 229 -13.41 -2.23 27.43
CA ASN A 229 -14.05 -1.08 26.83
C ASN A 229 -14.19 -1.26 25.31
N ASP A 230 -15.40 -1.03 24.78
CA ASP A 230 -15.71 -1.22 23.35
C ASP A 230 -14.84 -0.35 22.43
N LEU A 231 -14.61 0.93 22.82
CA LEU A 231 -13.79 1.85 22.02
C LEU A 231 -12.32 1.41 21.99
N VAL A 232 -11.79 0.92 23.12
CA VAL A 232 -10.40 0.42 23.23
C VAL A 232 -10.23 -0.88 22.44
N ARG A 233 -11.21 -1.78 22.49
CA ARG A 233 -11.23 -2.99 21.64
C ARG A 233 -11.24 -2.63 20.16
N GLY A 234 -12.05 -1.65 19.78
CA GLY A 234 -12.15 -1.15 18.41
C GLY A 234 -10.83 -0.55 17.93
N LEU A 235 -10.21 0.30 18.76
CA LEU A 235 -8.90 0.91 18.49
C LEU A 235 -7.81 -0.14 18.21
N VAL A 236 -7.81 -1.25 18.96
CA VAL A 236 -6.84 -2.34 18.73
C VAL A 236 -7.22 -3.15 17.48
N PHE A 237 -8.52 -3.39 17.27
CA PHE A 237 -8.97 -4.25 16.17
C PHE A 237 -8.87 -3.57 14.80
N THR A 238 -8.83 -2.25 14.70
CA THR A 238 -8.75 -1.54 13.42
C THR A 238 -7.55 -1.99 12.59
N ASP A 239 -6.36 -2.18 13.20
CA ASP A 239 -5.16 -2.70 12.54
C ASP A 239 -5.35 -4.09 11.90
N ALA A 240 -6.35 -4.84 12.35
CA ALA A 240 -6.71 -6.14 11.80
C ALA A 240 -7.66 -6.05 10.60
N LYS A 241 -8.22 -4.86 10.31
CA LYS A 241 -9.18 -4.62 9.23
C LYS A 241 -8.64 -3.80 8.07
N ILE A 242 -7.51 -3.15 8.24
CA ILE A 242 -6.94 -2.27 7.20
C ILE A 242 -6.65 -3.07 5.92
N GLY A 243 -7.48 -2.89 4.91
CA GLY A 243 -7.30 -3.51 3.60
C GLY A 243 -8.00 -4.85 3.38
N VAL A 244 -8.61 -5.44 4.41
CA VAL A 244 -9.28 -6.73 4.34
C VAL A 244 -10.71 -6.65 4.86
N LEU A 245 -11.60 -7.47 4.29
CA LEU A 245 -12.99 -7.61 4.74
C LEU A 245 -13.08 -8.78 5.73
N THR A 246 -13.06 -8.48 7.01
CA THR A 246 -13.01 -9.48 8.10
C THR A 246 -13.72 -8.99 9.35
N HIS A 247 -13.88 -9.88 10.33
CA HIS A 247 -14.46 -9.60 11.64
C HIS A 247 -13.62 -10.23 12.77
N PRO A 248 -13.83 -9.87 14.06
CA PRO A 248 -12.95 -10.29 15.15
C PRO A 248 -12.78 -11.81 15.32
N HIS A 249 -13.83 -12.58 15.04
CA HIS A 249 -13.88 -14.04 15.19
C HIS A 249 -13.86 -14.78 13.87
N ASP A 250 -13.27 -14.22 12.82
CA ASP A 250 -13.14 -14.88 11.53
C ASP A 250 -12.28 -16.16 11.66
N PRO A 251 -12.85 -17.33 11.38
CA PRO A 251 -12.12 -18.60 11.53
C PRO A 251 -10.98 -18.76 10.52
N SER A 252 -10.95 -17.97 9.46
CA SER A 252 -9.85 -17.97 8.49
C SER A 252 -8.58 -17.35 9.04
N LEU A 253 -8.63 -16.66 10.18
CA LEU A 253 -7.54 -15.88 10.78
C LEU A 253 -7.00 -14.76 9.85
N LEU A 254 -7.84 -14.25 8.93
CA LEU A 254 -7.46 -13.15 8.05
C LEU A 254 -7.14 -11.88 8.85
N GLN A 255 -7.94 -11.59 9.88
CA GLN A 255 -7.73 -10.51 10.82
C GLN A 255 -6.40 -10.63 11.58
N ASN A 256 -6.00 -11.83 11.98
CA ASN A 256 -4.71 -12.09 12.64
C ASN A 256 -3.55 -11.77 11.69
N ARG A 257 -3.61 -12.24 10.44
CA ARG A 257 -2.56 -11.99 9.44
C ARG A 257 -2.44 -10.51 9.11
N CYS A 258 -3.58 -9.81 8.96
CA CYS A 258 -3.60 -8.37 8.75
C CYS A 258 -2.97 -7.62 9.94
N PHE A 259 -3.38 -7.94 11.17
CA PHE A 259 -2.86 -7.36 12.40
C PHE A 259 -1.34 -7.55 12.56
N ILE A 260 -0.85 -8.78 12.32
CA ILE A 260 0.58 -9.09 12.38
C ILE A 260 1.37 -8.14 11.46
N TYR A 261 0.95 -8.00 10.19
CA TYR A 261 1.65 -7.13 9.24
C TYR A 261 1.64 -5.66 9.64
N HIS A 262 0.63 -5.19 10.38
CA HIS A 262 0.60 -3.82 10.85
C HIS A 262 1.52 -3.55 12.06
N LEU A 263 1.90 -4.59 12.82
CA LEU A 263 2.61 -4.43 14.10
C LEU A 263 4.04 -4.99 14.15
N ILE A 264 4.50 -5.73 13.13
CA ILE A 264 5.84 -6.34 13.21
C ILE A 264 6.98 -5.50 12.63
N GLY A 265 6.66 -4.40 11.96
CA GLY A 265 7.63 -3.60 11.22
C GLY A 265 8.83 -3.17 12.08
N ASN A 266 10.03 -3.54 11.67
CA ASN A 266 11.29 -3.25 12.36
C ASN A 266 11.27 -3.56 13.87
N LYS A 267 10.46 -4.56 14.29
CA LYS A 267 10.24 -5.00 15.68
C LYS A 267 9.49 -4.00 16.56
N THR A 268 9.22 -2.80 16.09
CA THR A 268 8.54 -1.73 16.85
C THR A 268 7.10 -1.53 16.42
N GLY A 269 6.76 -1.87 15.18
CA GLY A 269 5.45 -1.58 14.58
C GLY A 269 5.18 -0.09 14.39
N GLU A 270 6.20 0.77 14.48
CA GLU A 270 6.04 2.21 14.29
C GLU A 270 5.71 2.55 12.84
N TRP A 271 4.70 3.40 12.65
CA TRP A 271 4.30 3.95 11.37
C TRP A 271 4.82 5.38 11.22
N LYS A 272 5.80 5.55 10.33
CA LYS A 272 6.56 6.79 10.14
C LYS A 272 6.15 7.51 8.86
N VAL A 273 6.19 8.84 8.91
CA VAL A 273 5.98 9.74 7.78
C VAL A 273 7.31 9.93 7.05
N PRO A 274 7.41 9.59 5.77
CA PRO A 274 8.60 9.92 4.98
C PRO A 274 8.61 11.43 4.64
N VAL A 275 9.71 12.12 4.94
CA VAL A 275 9.90 13.52 4.58
C VAL A 275 9.87 13.66 3.05
N GLY A 276 9.03 14.57 2.54
CA GLY A 276 8.75 14.71 1.11
C GLY A 276 7.71 13.74 0.56
N GLY A 277 7.04 12.96 1.43
CA GLY A 277 5.98 12.01 1.08
C GLY A 277 6.49 10.69 0.47
N MET A 278 5.56 9.83 0.09
CA MET A 278 5.88 8.47 -0.40
C MET A 278 6.70 8.47 -1.70
N GLY A 279 6.60 9.52 -2.51
CA GLY A 279 7.37 9.64 -3.76
C GLY A 279 8.87 9.65 -3.54
N VAL A 280 9.35 10.12 -2.38
CA VAL A 280 10.78 10.10 -2.03
C VAL A 280 11.29 8.67 -1.87
N VAL A 281 10.49 7.79 -1.28
CA VAL A 281 10.84 6.37 -1.13
C VAL A 281 11.03 5.72 -2.51
N ALA A 282 10.10 5.96 -3.44
CA ALA A 282 10.23 5.47 -4.81
C ALA A 282 11.42 6.10 -5.56
N GLY A 283 11.67 7.39 -5.37
CA GLY A 283 12.78 8.12 -5.98
C GLY A 283 14.16 7.62 -5.52
N GLU A 284 14.33 7.36 -4.22
CA GLU A 284 15.57 6.77 -3.70
C GLU A 284 15.79 5.33 -4.21
N LEU A 285 14.71 4.55 -4.34
CA LEU A 285 14.80 3.21 -4.93
C LEU A 285 15.10 3.26 -6.44
N GLU A 286 14.51 4.20 -7.19
CA GLU A 286 14.88 4.42 -8.60
C GLU A 286 16.34 4.76 -8.74
N LYS A 287 16.84 5.70 -7.95
CA LYS A 287 18.24 6.10 -7.93
C LYS A 287 19.16 4.90 -7.62
N ALA A 288 18.80 4.07 -6.64
CA ALA A 288 19.54 2.86 -6.32
C ALA A 288 19.56 1.86 -7.49
N ALA A 289 18.42 1.63 -8.16
CA ALA A 289 18.32 0.75 -9.31
C ALA A 289 19.14 1.25 -10.51
N ARG A 290 19.07 2.55 -10.84
CA ARG A 290 19.88 3.16 -11.90
C ARG A 290 21.37 3.16 -11.59
N ASN A 291 21.78 3.40 -10.35
CA ASN A 291 23.17 3.29 -9.92
C ASN A 291 23.68 1.84 -10.04
N ALA A 292 22.79 0.85 -9.89
CA ALA A 292 23.06 -0.56 -10.17
C ALA A 292 22.98 -0.91 -11.67
N ARG A 293 22.89 0.10 -12.57
CA ARG A 293 22.82 -0.03 -14.04
C ARG A 293 21.57 -0.75 -14.56
N ALA A 294 20.47 -0.78 -13.79
CA ALA A 294 19.19 -1.26 -14.30
C ALA A 294 18.61 -0.26 -15.31
N GLU A 295 18.14 -0.77 -16.44
CA GLU A 295 17.42 -0.02 -17.46
C GLU A 295 15.94 0.05 -17.06
N ILE A 296 15.31 1.24 -17.11
CA ILE A 296 13.91 1.44 -16.73
C ILE A 296 13.18 2.13 -17.86
N LEU A 297 12.16 1.45 -18.39
CA LEU A 297 11.28 1.99 -19.43
C LEU A 297 9.87 2.20 -18.85
N THR A 298 9.34 3.40 -19.05
CA THR A 298 7.96 3.79 -18.69
C THR A 298 7.09 3.88 -19.94
N ASN A 299 5.76 4.03 -19.79
CA ASN A 299 4.79 4.03 -20.90
C ASN A 299 4.91 2.78 -21.78
N VAL A 300 5.06 1.62 -21.15
CA VAL A 300 5.18 0.33 -21.83
C VAL A 300 3.82 -0.36 -21.86
N ASP A 301 3.36 -0.73 -23.05
CA ASP A 301 2.15 -1.51 -23.22
C ASP A 301 2.51 -2.99 -23.43
N LEU A 302 2.49 -3.76 -22.34
CA LEU A 302 2.79 -5.20 -22.34
C LEU A 302 1.74 -5.95 -23.17
N ARG A 303 2.17 -6.84 -24.07
CA ARG A 303 1.30 -7.58 -25.00
C ARG A 303 1.25 -9.07 -24.71
N ALA A 304 2.41 -9.70 -24.61
CA ALA A 304 2.48 -11.13 -24.44
C ALA A 304 3.68 -11.56 -23.61
N LEU A 305 3.55 -12.71 -22.97
CA LEU A 305 4.61 -13.38 -22.23
C LEU A 305 4.79 -14.81 -22.76
N GLY A 306 5.98 -15.13 -23.24
CA GLY A 306 6.39 -16.49 -23.58
C GLY A 306 7.11 -17.13 -22.38
N LEU A 307 6.44 -18.08 -21.70
CA LEU A 307 6.98 -18.74 -20.51
C LEU A 307 7.46 -20.17 -20.76
N THR A 308 7.44 -20.61 -22.02
CA THR A 308 7.86 -21.96 -22.45
C THR A 308 9.16 -21.91 -23.26
N GLY A 309 9.95 -22.98 -23.21
CA GLY A 309 11.24 -23.04 -23.91
C GLY A 309 12.45 -22.67 -23.04
N LYS A 310 13.62 -22.46 -23.68
CA LYS A 310 14.89 -22.19 -22.98
C LYS A 310 15.04 -20.75 -22.46
N GLY A 311 14.22 -19.81 -22.93
CA GLY A 311 14.20 -18.41 -22.54
C GLY A 311 12.81 -17.93 -22.23
N ARG A 312 12.67 -16.80 -21.56
CA ARG A 312 11.43 -16.09 -21.32
C ARG A 312 11.36 -14.93 -22.30
N THR A 313 10.26 -14.77 -23.04
CA THR A 313 10.07 -13.67 -23.98
C THR A 313 9.04 -12.71 -23.46
N VAL A 314 9.29 -11.42 -23.64
CA VAL A 314 8.38 -10.33 -23.30
C VAL A 314 8.16 -9.47 -24.52
N GLU A 315 6.91 -9.41 -24.98
CA GLU A 315 6.49 -8.59 -26.12
C GLU A 315 5.73 -7.37 -25.60
N PHE A 316 6.11 -6.18 -26.05
CA PHE A 316 5.48 -4.94 -25.64
C PHE A 316 5.57 -3.87 -26.72
N TYR A 317 4.75 -2.82 -26.60
CA TYR A 317 4.88 -1.60 -27.38
C TYR A 317 5.51 -0.49 -26.55
N LYS A 318 6.43 0.25 -27.16
CA LYS A 318 7.04 1.47 -26.64
C LYS A 318 7.07 2.52 -27.74
N ASP A 319 6.46 3.68 -27.48
CA ASP A 319 6.37 4.80 -28.41
C ASP A 319 5.79 4.42 -29.81
N GLY A 320 4.86 3.43 -29.84
CA GLY A 320 4.20 2.93 -31.04
C GLY A 320 4.95 1.81 -31.76
N GLU A 321 6.16 1.46 -31.33
CA GLU A 321 6.95 0.37 -31.89
C GLU A 321 6.83 -0.91 -31.09
N GLN A 322 6.67 -2.03 -31.79
CA GLN A 322 6.69 -3.35 -31.15
C GLN A 322 8.13 -3.77 -30.84
N GLN A 323 8.34 -4.18 -29.60
CA GLN A 323 9.61 -4.67 -29.11
C GLN A 323 9.44 -6.07 -28.56
N THR A 324 10.51 -6.89 -28.67
CA THR A 324 10.58 -8.22 -28.05
C THR A 324 11.93 -8.37 -27.38
N VAL A 325 11.93 -8.76 -26.11
CA VAL A 325 13.15 -9.05 -25.36
C VAL A 325 13.12 -10.47 -24.82
N GLU A 326 14.30 -11.09 -24.76
CA GLU A 326 14.51 -12.37 -24.09
C GLU A 326 15.10 -12.15 -22.70
N ALA A 327 14.65 -12.94 -21.72
CA ALA A 327 15.17 -12.94 -20.37
C ALA A 327 15.52 -14.35 -19.91
N ARG A 328 16.57 -14.47 -19.14
CA ARG A 328 16.89 -15.72 -18.42
C ARG A 328 15.95 -15.92 -17.22
N TYR A 329 15.64 -14.83 -16.53
CA TYR A 329 14.69 -14.76 -15.41
C TYR A 329 13.64 -13.69 -15.68
N LEU A 330 12.39 -13.98 -15.30
CA LEU A 330 11.28 -13.01 -15.35
C LEU A 330 10.76 -12.76 -13.95
N LEU A 331 10.77 -11.50 -13.52
CA LEU A 331 10.17 -11.07 -12.26
C LEU A 331 8.85 -10.35 -12.50
N VAL A 332 7.82 -10.75 -11.76
CA VAL A 332 6.45 -10.22 -11.88
C VAL A 332 6.13 -9.38 -10.64
N ASN A 333 5.96 -8.07 -10.85
CA ASN A 333 5.65 -7.09 -9.80
C ASN A 333 4.20 -6.59 -9.88
N PHE A 334 3.30 -7.39 -10.43
CA PHE A 334 1.84 -7.16 -10.47
C PHE A 334 1.08 -8.38 -9.96
N GLY A 335 -0.27 -8.29 -9.87
CA GLY A 335 -1.12 -9.32 -9.28
C GLY A 335 -1.11 -10.64 -10.05
N ARG A 336 -1.40 -11.73 -9.33
CA ARG A 336 -1.56 -13.08 -9.91
C ARG A 336 -2.62 -13.13 -11.01
N ASN A 337 -3.70 -12.36 -10.86
CA ASN A 337 -4.77 -12.18 -11.85
C ASN A 337 -4.24 -11.59 -13.17
N VAL A 338 -3.33 -10.62 -13.09
CA VAL A 338 -2.72 -9.99 -14.26
C VAL A 338 -1.79 -10.97 -14.97
N LEU A 339 -0.96 -11.72 -14.23
CA LEU A 339 -0.13 -12.78 -14.80
C LEU A 339 -0.99 -13.83 -15.52
N ALA A 340 -2.04 -14.33 -14.86
CA ALA A 340 -2.95 -15.33 -15.43
C ALA A 340 -3.52 -14.87 -16.78
N ARG A 341 -3.92 -13.59 -16.88
CA ARG A 341 -4.42 -13.00 -18.14
C ARG A 341 -3.37 -13.03 -19.27
N TYR A 342 -2.11 -12.65 -18.99
CA TYR A 342 -1.06 -12.63 -20.01
C TYR A 342 -0.63 -14.02 -20.49
N ILE A 343 -0.86 -15.05 -19.70
CA ILE A 343 -0.57 -16.45 -20.06
C ILE A 343 -1.81 -17.23 -20.50
N GLY A 344 -2.95 -16.54 -20.70
CA GLY A 344 -4.19 -17.16 -21.18
C GLY A 344 -4.84 -18.13 -20.18
N ARG A 345 -4.63 -17.95 -18.87
CA ARG A 345 -5.25 -18.76 -17.82
C ARG A 345 -6.33 -17.99 -17.07
N LEU A 346 -7.34 -18.72 -16.57
CA LEU A 346 -8.30 -18.14 -15.63
C LEU A 346 -7.64 -18.03 -14.26
N TYR A 347 -7.74 -16.84 -13.66
CA TYR A 347 -7.42 -16.66 -12.25
C TYR A 347 -8.59 -17.13 -11.39
N GLN A 348 -8.30 -17.94 -10.41
CA GLN A 348 -9.28 -18.39 -9.41
C GLN A 348 -8.90 -17.72 -8.09
N PRO A 349 -9.62 -16.66 -7.68
CA PRO A 349 -9.35 -15.98 -6.42
C PRO A 349 -9.78 -16.82 -5.24
N ASP A 350 -9.12 -16.61 -4.11
CA ASP A 350 -9.66 -16.98 -2.81
C ASP A 350 -10.79 -16.01 -2.43
N ALA A 351 -11.77 -16.47 -1.66
CA ALA A 351 -12.86 -15.62 -1.18
C ALA A 351 -12.35 -14.45 -0.30
N THR A 352 -11.18 -14.60 0.30
CA THR A 352 -10.51 -13.58 1.13
C THR A 352 -9.68 -12.59 0.34
N ASP A 353 -9.60 -12.73 -0.98
CA ASP A 353 -8.81 -11.83 -1.85
C ASP A 353 -9.53 -10.53 -2.20
N GLU A 354 -10.80 -10.34 -1.84
CA GLU A 354 -11.56 -9.12 -2.14
C GLU A 354 -11.01 -7.91 -1.36
N GLY A 355 -10.70 -6.81 -2.06
CA GLY A 355 -10.32 -5.54 -1.45
C GLY A 355 -11.52 -4.80 -0.88
N SER A 356 -11.32 -4.11 0.25
CA SER A 356 -12.41 -3.46 1.00
C SER A 356 -12.11 -2.01 1.42
N VAL A 357 -11.24 -1.33 0.69
CA VAL A 357 -10.75 0.01 1.05
C VAL A 357 -11.37 1.09 0.20
N PHE A 358 -11.89 2.12 0.85
CA PHE A 358 -12.25 3.38 0.20
C PHE A 358 -11.27 4.48 0.60
N LYS A 359 -10.67 5.16 -0.37
CA LYS A 359 -9.67 6.18 -0.10
C LYS A 359 -10.15 7.56 -0.52
N ILE A 360 -9.92 8.57 0.33
CA ILE A 360 -10.13 9.98 -0.02
C ILE A 360 -8.84 10.75 0.26
N ASN A 361 -8.40 11.54 -0.72
CA ASN A 361 -7.30 12.49 -0.59
C ASN A 361 -7.85 13.91 -0.69
N MET A 362 -7.40 14.80 0.17
CA MET A 362 -7.90 16.17 0.30
C MET A 362 -6.75 17.16 0.43
N LEU A 363 -6.95 18.35 -0.13
CA LEU A 363 -6.14 19.53 0.18
C LEU A 363 -7.00 20.49 0.99
N LEU A 364 -6.52 20.87 2.18
CA LEU A 364 -7.22 21.75 3.11
C LEU A 364 -6.54 23.12 3.12
N ARG A 365 -7.32 24.19 3.23
CA ARG A 365 -6.82 25.56 3.50
C ARG A 365 -6.61 25.85 4.99
N ARG A 366 -7.10 24.99 5.88
CA ARG A 366 -6.95 25.00 7.33
C ARG A 366 -7.41 23.68 7.92
N LEU A 367 -6.97 23.36 9.13
CA LEU A 367 -7.45 22.19 9.85
C LEU A 367 -8.90 22.36 10.33
N PRO A 368 -9.73 21.30 10.27
CA PRO A 368 -11.07 21.30 10.85
C PRO A 368 -11.00 21.39 12.39
N LYS A 369 -11.92 22.14 12.99
CA LYS A 369 -12.09 22.24 14.45
C LYS A 369 -12.96 21.12 14.98
N LEU A 370 -12.62 20.63 16.16
CA LEU A 370 -13.33 19.54 16.84
C LEU A 370 -14.40 20.06 17.80
N LYS A 371 -15.51 19.34 17.93
CA LYS A 371 -16.48 19.52 19.02
C LYS A 371 -15.89 19.15 20.40
N ALA A 372 -14.91 18.25 20.47
CA ALA A 372 -14.15 17.92 21.67
C ALA A 372 -13.19 19.08 22.03
N ALA A 373 -13.74 20.16 22.58
CA ALA A 373 -13.08 21.46 22.75
C ALA A 373 -11.82 21.44 23.63
N ARG A 374 -11.57 20.39 24.40
CA ARG A 374 -10.36 20.28 25.23
C ARG A 374 -9.12 19.87 24.44
N TYR A 375 -9.29 19.38 23.23
CA TYR A 375 -8.19 19.01 22.32
C TYR A 375 -8.03 20.03 21.19
N THR A 376 -6.78 20.34 20.88
CA THR A 376 -6.48 21.14 19.70
C THR A 376 -6.60 20.30 18.43
N SER A 377 -6.86 20.96 17.29
CA SER A 377 -6.85 20.29 15.98
C SER A 377 -5.53 19.59 15.72
N ASP A 378 -4.40 20.21 16.06
CA ASP A 378 -3.07 19.62 15.88
C ASP A 378 -2.90 18.31 16.67
N GLN A 379 -3.34 18.28 17.93
CA GLN A 379 -3.28 17.05 18.74
C GLN A 379 -4.09 15.92 18.11
N ALA A 380 -5.29 16.19 17.63
CA ALA A 380 -6.19 15.17 17.10
C ALA A 380 -5.78 14.70 15.69
N TRP A 381 -5.33 15.62 14.83
CA TRP A 381 -5.01 15.29 13.44
C TRP A 381 -3.56 14.87 13.20
N CYS A 382 -2.66 15.05 14.17
CA CYS A 382 -1.25 14.65 14.03
C CYS A 382 -1.06 13.13 13.98
N GLY A 383 -1.95 12.37 14.63
CA GLY A 383 -1.97 10.90 14.67
C GLY A 383 -2.93 10.28 13.65
N THR A 384 -3.38 9.09 13.97
CA THR A 384 -4.50 8.43 13.30
C THR A 384 -5.80 8.89 13.98
N PHE A 385 -6.65 9.58 13.24
CA PHE A 385 -7.98 9.95 13.72
C PHE A 385 -8.97 8.84 13.35
N HIS A 386 -9.56 8.18 14.35
CA HIS A 386 -10.49 7.07 14.17
C HIS A 386 -11.94 7.55 14.24
N SER A 387 -12.76 7.22 13.25
CA SER A 387 -14.18 7.55 13.25
C SER A 387 -15.02 6.31 13.04
N ASP A 388 -16.09 6.15 13.84
CA ASP A 388 -17.01 5.00 13.82
C ASP A 388 -16.33 3.64 14.03
N GLU A 389 -15.21 3.58 14.72
CA GLU A 389 -14.39 2.38 14.94
C GLU A 389 -14.58 1.74 16.33
N GLY A 390 -15.74 1.88 16.98
CA GLY A 390 -16.12 1.01 18.10
C GLY A 390 -16.15 -0.46 17.67
N TYR A 391 -15.77 -1.36 18.55
CA TYR A 391 -15.64 -2.79 18.25
C TYR A 391 -16.95 -3.41 17.71
N GLU A 392 -18.06 -3.18 18.44
CA GLU A 392 -19.38 -3.62 18.01
C GLU A 392 -19.83 -2.90 16.73
N GLN A 393 -19.49 -1.61 16.58
CA GLN A 393 -19.82 -0.86 15.38
C GLN A 393 -19.10 -1.44 14.14
N MET A 394 -17.85 -1.86 14.26
CA MET A 394 -17.13 -2.50 13.16
C MET A 394 -17.73 -3.86 12.78
N ASN A 395 -18.27 -4.63 13.73
CA ASN A 395 -19.03 -5.85 13.44
C ASN A 395 -20.30 -5.55 12.64
N VAL A 396 -21.05 -4.52 13.04
CA VAL A 396 -22.25 -4.09 12.32
C VAL A 396 -21.93 -3.63 10.90
N SER A 397 -20.83 -2.89 10.73
CA SER A 397 -20.36 -2.42 9.42
C SER A 397 -19.96 -3.57 8.50
N TYR A 398 -19.21 -4.52 9.01
CA TYR A 398 -18.85 -5.76 8.31
C TYR A 398 -20.09 -6.52 7.83
N ASP A 399 -21.05 -6.76 8.71
CA ASP A 399 -22.30 -7.43 8.39
C ASP A 399 -23.10 -6.73 7.26
N GLN A 400 -23.14 -5.39 7.29
CA GLN A 400 -23.80 -4.60 6.25
C GLN A 400 -23.06 -4.71 4.91
N ALA A 401 -21.74 -4.64 4.94
CA ALA A 401 -20.89 -4.79 3.76
C ALA A 401 -21.03 -6.17 3.11
N CYS A 402 -21.00 -7.25 3.91
CA CYS A 402 -21.23 -8.63 3.44
C CYS A 402 -22.60 -8.84 2.82
N ARG A 403 -23.62 -8.07 3.23
CA ARG A 403 -24.96 -8.06 2.63
C ARG A 403 -25.08 -7.16 1.40
N GLY A 404 -23.97 -6.65 0.87
CA GLY A 404 -23.95 -5.78 -0.30
C GLY A 404 -24.50 -4.38 -0.04
N ARG A 405 -24.37 -3.86 1.16
CA ARG A 405 -24.82 -2.52 1.56
C ARG A 405 -23.65 -1.67 2.01
N LEU A 406 -23.59 -0.44 1.53
CA LEU A 406 -22.69 0.55 2.12
C LEU A 406 -23.08 0.72 3.61
N PRO A 407 -22.15 0.56 4.56
CA PRO A 407 -22.44 0.69 5.98
C PRO A 407 -23.14 2.02 6.33
N ASN A 408 -24.02 1.99 7.32
CA ASN A 408 -24.73 3.19 7.78
C ASN A 408 -23.79 4.14 8.52
N LYS A 409 -22.91 3.58 9.35
CA LYS A 409 -21.73 4.23 9.91
C LYS A 409 -20.53 3.61 9.24
N THR A 410 -19.62 4.44 8.79
CA THR A 410 -18.48 4.01 7.97
C THR A 410 -17.18 4.14 8.76
N PRO A 411 -16.66 3.03 9.33
CA PRO A 411 -15.39 3.04 10.03
C PRO A 411 -14.29 3.57 9.12
N CYS A 412 -13.51 4.52 9.61
CA CYS A 412 -12.41 5.07 8.83
C CYS A 412 -11.33 5.72 9.70
N GLU A 413 -10.13 5.68 9.16
CA GLU A 413 -8.95 6.34 9.68
C GLU A 413 -8.64 7.59 8.85
N VAL A 414 -8.27 8.68 9.52
CA VAL A 414 -7.90 9.94 8.85
C VAL A 414 -6.52 10.39 9.31
N TYR A 415 -5.73 10.88 8.35
CA TYR A 415 -4.33 11.24 8.57
C TYR A 415 -4.03 12.62 7.98
N CYS A 416 -3.38 13.48 8.76
CA CYS A 416 -2.86 14.77 8.32
C CYS A 416 -1.33 14.80 8.45
N HIS A 417 -0.65 14.18 7.49
CA HIS A 417 0.81 14.01 7.55
C HIS A 417 1.59 15.32 7.51
N THR A 418 1.00 16.40 6.97
CA THR A 418 1.62 17.73 6.95
C THR A 418 1.77 18.36 8.34
N LEU A 419 1.21 17.77 9.39
CA LEU A 419 1.53 18.12 10.78
C LEU A 419 2.86 17.51 11.27
N THR A 420 3.36 16.48 10.59
CA THR A 420 4.66 15.87 10.87
C THR A 420 5.72 16.32 9.87
N ASP A 421 5.35 16.42 8.59
CA ASP A 421 6.21 16.92 7.50
C ASP A 421 5.35 17.61 6.43
N ASP A 422 5.55 18.91 6.29
CA ASP A 422 4.83 19.75 5.32
C ASP A 422 5.61 20.00 4.02
N SER A 423 6.78 19.40 3.86
CA SER A 423 7.66 19.61 2.70
C SER A 423 7.06 19.15 1.36
N ILE A 424 5.97 18.38 1.41
CA ILE A 424 5.15 17.98 0.27
C ILE A 424 4.34 19.16 -0.33
N LEU A 425 4.24 20.28 0.39
CA LEU A 425 3.57 21.51 -0.01
C LEU A 425 4.60 22.57 -0.44
N ALA A 426 4.25 23.37 -1.45
CA ALA A 426 5.04 24.55 -1.80
C ALA A 426 5.11 25.57 -0.64
N PRO A 427 6.18 26.39 -0.55
CA PRO A 427 6.38 27.33 0.56
C PRO A 427 5.19 28.27 0.80
N ASP A 428 4.59 28.80 -0.26
CA ASP A 428 3.46 29.72 -0.17
C ASP A 428 2.16 29.06 0.39
N LEU A 429 1.99 27.75 0.18
CA LEU A 429 0.88 26.99 0.77
C LEU A 429 1.13 26.72 2.25
N ARG A 430 2.36 26.40 2.62
CA ARG A 430 2.76 26.23 4.03
C ARG A 430 2.56 27.51 4.85
N GLU A 431 3.02 28.65 4.33
CA GLU A 431 2.83 29.95 4.95
C GLU A 431 1.36 30.34 5.14
N LYS A 432 0.48 29.87 4.24
CA LYS A 432 -0.98 30.07 4.32
C LYS A 432 -1.69 29.06 5.21
N GLY A 433 -0.98 28.10 5.81
CA GLY A 433 -1.55 27.08 6.68
C GLY A 433 -2.34 25.99 5.97
N PHE A 434 -1.95 25.66 4.72
CA PHE A 434 -2.55 24.54 3.99
C PHE A 434 -2.05 23.21 4.55
N HIS A 435 -2.91 22.18 4.43
CA HIS A 435 -2.62 20.81 4.85
C HIS A 435 -3.10 19.80 3.81
N THR A 436 -2.44 18.65 3.76
CA THR A 436 -2.99 17.46 3.08
C THR A 436 -3.64 16.55 4.09
N MET A 437 -4.80 16.00 3.75
CA MET A 437 -5.49 15.02 4.58
C MET A 437 -5.87 13.81 3.73
N THR A 438 -5.68 12.62 4.28
CA THR A 438 -6.09 11.37 3.62
C THR A 438 -6.98 10.58 4.55
N LEU A 439 -8.09 10.04 3.99
CA LEU A 439 -9.00 9.13 4.67
C LEU A 439 -8.83 7.73 4.10
N PHE A 440 -8.82 6.76 4.97
CA PHE A 440 -8.79 5.34 4.69
C PHE A 440 -10.05 4.67 5.26
N GLY A 441 -11.03 4.42 4.39
CA GLY A 441 -12.32 3.86 4.78
C GLY A 441 -12.30 2.34 4.77
N LEU A 442 -12.87 1.74 5.80
CA LEU A 442 -12.99 0.30 5.99
C LEU A 442 -14.35 -0.22 5.49
N ASP A 443 -14.50 -1.54 5.38
CA ASP A 443 -15.75 -2.21 5.02
C ASP A 443 -16.44 -1.67 3.75
N ALA A 444 -15.63 -1.31 2.76
CA ALA A 444 -16.08 -0.85 1.46
C ALA A 444 -15.64 -1.83 0.35
N PRO A 445 -16.16 -3.09 0.33
CA PRO A 445 -15.71 -4.14 -0.58
C PRO A 445 -15.96 -3.80 -2.05
N TRP A 446 -15.15 -4.32 -2.93
CA TRP A 446 -15.18 -4.14 -4.39
C TRP A 446 -16.58 -4.42 -4.98
N ASN A 447 -17.26 -5.43 -4.47
CA ASN A 447 -18.61 -5.81 -4.91
C ASN A 447 -19.65 -4.70 -4.78
N LEU A 448 -19.46 -3.74 -3.87
CA LEU A 448 -20.35 -2.57 -3.75
C LEU A 448 -20.24 -1.64 -4.96
N PHE A 449 -19.09 -1.58 -5.62
CA PHE A 449 -18.75 -0.58 -6.62
C PHE A 449 -18.80 -1.10 -8.06
N VAL A 450 -18.58 -2.40 -8.28
CA VAL A 450 -18.35 -2.96 -9.62
C VAL A 450 -19.51 -2.74 -10.60
N ARG A 451 -20.77 -2.65 -10.12
CA ARG A 451 -21.95 -2.47 -10.98
C ARG A 451 -22.15 -1.01 -11.41
N ASP A 452 -21.86 -0.07 -10.53
CA ASP A 452 -22.02 1.37 -10.76
C ASP A 452 -21.02 2.15 -9.90
N ASN A 453 -19.75 2.07 -10.30
CA ASN A 453 -18.67 2.70 -9.56
C ASN A 453 -18.87 4.21 -9.38
N ARG A 454 -19.33 4.92 -10.42
CA ARG A 454 -19.46 6.38 -10.39
C ARG A 454 -20.42 6.86 -9.30
N ASN A 455 -21.62 6.29 -9.23
CA ASN A 455 -22.64 6.72 -8.28
C ASN A 455 -22.35 6.18 -6.88
N MET A 456 -21.87 4.93 -6.77
CA MET A 456 -21.54 4.34 -5.48
C MET A 456 -20.37 5.07 -4.83
N ARG A 457 -19.34 5.45 -5.59
CA ARG A 457 -18.20 6.25 -5.11
C ARG A 457 -18.64 7.58 -4.52
N LYS A 458 -19.52 8.33 -5.21
CA LYS A 458 -20.08 9.57 -4.67
C LYS A 458 -20.89 9.37 -3.38
N ARG A 459 -21.65 8.28 -3.30
CA ARG A 459 -22.40 7.93 -2.09
C ARG A 459 -21.47 7.57 -0.94
N ALA A 460 -20.42 6.81 -1.22
CA ALA A 460 -19.40 6.44 -0.24
C ALA A 460 -18.64 7.68 0.25
N GLU A 461 -18.14 8.53 -0.67
CA GLU A 461 -17.49 9.80 -0.33
C GLU A 461 -18.33 10.61 0.64
N LYS A 462 -19.61 10.85 0.30
CA LYS A 462 -20.53 11.57 1.18
C LYS A 462 -20.69 10.89 2.54
N ARG A 463 -20.86 9.55 2.59
CA ARG A 463 -21.07 8.83 3.84
C ARG A 463 -19.81 8.86 4.74
N PHE A 464 -18.62 8.69 4.17
CA PHE A 464 -17.36 8.81 4.91
C PHE A 464 -17.12 10.24 5.40
N THR A 465 -17.47 11.26 4.61
CA THR A 465 -17.39 12.66 5.05
C THR A 465 -18.38 12.95 6.19
N GLU A 466 -19.62 12.44 6.11
CA GLU A 466 -20.62 12.54 7.18
C GLU A 466 -20.14 11.87 8.49
N SER A 467 -19.43 10.74 8.39
CA SER A 467 -18.81 10.06 9.53
C SER A 467 -17.80 10.95 10.27
N ILE A 468 -17.03 11.77 9.55
CA ILE A 468 -16.10 12.73 10.16
C ILE A 468 -16.85 13.94 10.70
N ASN A 469 -17.79 14.52 9.93
CA ASN A 469 -18.48 15.75 10.27
C ASN A 469 -19.26 15.69 11.59
N GLN A 470 -19.69 14.49 12.03
CA GLN A 470 -20.33 14.36 13.33
C GLN A 470 -19.45 14.83 14.51
N TRP A 471 -18.13 14.81 14.36
CA TRP A 471 -17.14 15.18 15.36
C TRP A 471 -16.60 16.60 15.24
N LEU A 472 -16.98 17.32 14.17
CA LEU A 472 -16.45 18.64 13.84
C LEU A 472 -17.46 19.76 14.18
N ASP A 473 -16.93 20.91 14.60
CA ASP A 473 -17.70 22.15 14.82
C ASP A 473 -18.21 22.78 13.52
N GLU A 474 -17.56 22.44 12.42
CA GLU A 474 -17.84 22.94 11.08
C GLU A 474 -17.73 21.79 10.06
N PRO A 475 -18.46 21.83 8.94
CA PRO A 475 -18.32 20.83 7.91
C PRO A 475 -16.88 20.76 7.37
N LEU A 476 -16.36 19.55 7.13
CA LEU A 476 -15.04 19.32 6.53
C LEU A 476 -14.92 20.03 5.18
N GLU A 477 -16.02 20.09 4.44
CA GLU A 477 -16.13 20.74 3.13
C GLU A 477 -15.74 22.23 3.20
N ASP A 478 -16.05 22.91 4.30
CA ASP A 478 -15.68 24.33 4.53
C ASP A 478 -14.18 24.53 4.80
N CYS A 479 -13.45 23.46 5.07
CA CYS A 479 -11.99 23.47 5.25
C CYS A 479 -11.22 23.15 3.97
N LEU A 480 -11.89 22.59 2.95
CA LEU A 480 -11.25 22.22 1.69
C LEU A 480 -10.72 23.45 0.93
N ALA A 481 -9.61 23.27 0.24
CA ALA A 481 -9.20 24.17 -0.82
C ALA A 481 -10.17 24.06 -2.00
N VAL A 482 -10.30 25.14 -2.77
CA VAL A 482 -11.21 25.20 -3.92
C VAL A 482 -10.39 25.51 -5.17
N ALA A 483 -10.54 24.69 -6.21
CA ALA A 483 -9.92 24.89 -7.50
C ALA A 483 -10.49 26.11 -8.23
N ARG A 484 -9.82 26.56 -9.29
CA ARG A 484 -10.24 27.75 -10.06
C ARG A 484 -11.60 27.60 -10.71
N ASP A 485 -12.03 26.38 -11.00
CA ASP A 485 -13.36 26.06 -11.55
C ASP A 485 -14.47 26.00 -10.49
N GLY A 486 -14.15 26.27 -9.22
CA GLY A 486 -15.07 26.22 -8.09
C GLY A 486 -15.23 24.83 -7.47
N SER A 487 -14.58 23.80 -7.98
CA SER A 487 -14.65 22.44 -7.41
C SER A 487 -13.83 22.33 -6.13
N PRO A 488 -14.28 21.54 -5.12
CA PRO A 488 -13.50 21.28 -3.93
C PRO A 488 -12.31 20.36 -4.25
N CYS A 489 -11.17 20.59 -3.59
CA CYS A 489 -9.98 19.76 -3.74
C CYS A 489 -10.10 18.46 -2.93
N ILE A 490 -10.92 17.55 -3.42
CA ILE A 490 -11.17 16.22 -2.89
C ILE A 490 -11.12 15.18 -4.01
N GLU A 491 -10.39 14.08 -3.79
CA GLU A 491 -10.31 12.94 -4.70
C GLU A 491 -10.67 11.66 -3.96
N SER A 492 -11.73 10.98 -4.37
CA SER A 492 -12.09 9.65 -3.85
C SER A 492 -11.75 8.53 -4.81
N LYS A 493 -11.36 7.38 -4.26
CA LYS A 493 -11.04 6.14 -4.99
C LYS A 493 -11.72 4.96 -4.32
N SER A 494 -12.50 4.23 -5.09
CA SER A 494 -13.06 2.93 -4.72
C SER A 494 -12.07 1.81 -4.99
N PRO A 495 -12.32 0.58 -4.50
CA PRO A 495 -11.54 -0.60 -4.89
C PRO A 495 -11.46 -0.82 -6.40
N VAL A 496 -12.52 -0.48 -7.16
CA VAL A 496 -12.52 -0.54 -8.64
C VAL A 496 -11.51 0.44 -9.23
N ASP A 497 -11.46 1.69 -8.73
CA ASP A 497 -10.49 2.69 -9.20
C ASP A 497 -9.05 2.29 -8.86
N ILE A 498 -8.82 1.59 -7.74
CA ILE A 498 -7.51 1.08 -7.33
C ILE A 498 -7.08 -0.07 -8.25
N GLU A 499 -7.99 -1.00 -8.57
CA GLU A 499 -7.75 -2.10 -9.52
C GLU A 499 -7.37 -1.55 -10.91
N ASP A 500 -8.13 -0.61 -11.44
CA ASP A 500 -7.88 -0.01 -12.76
C ASP A 500 -6.53 0.72 -12.82
N ALA A 501 -6.19 1.48 -11.78
CA ALA A 501 -4.96 2.27 -11.75
C ALA A 501 -3.71 1.40 -11.54
N LEU A 502 -3.75 0.44 -10.62
CA LEU A 502 -2.58 -0.28 -10.13
C LEU A 502 -2.57 -1.77 -10.51
N GLY A 503 -3.67 -2.32 -11.04
CA GLY A 503 -3.80 -3.74 -11.35
C GLY A 503 -3.92 -4.62 -10.09
N MET A 504 -4.27 -4.02 -8.94
CA MET A 504 -4.52 -4.75 -7.71
C MET A 504 -5.87 -5.47 -7.80
N PHE A 505 -5.85 -6.79 -7.66
CA PHE A 505 -7.05 -7.61 -7.82
C PHE A 505 -8.18 -7.13 -6.90
N GLN A 506 -9.32 -6.77 -7.51
CA GLN A 506 -10.50 -6.23 -6.79
C GLN A 506 -10.15 -5.09 -5.80
N GLY A 507 -9.11 -4.32 -6.10
CA GLY A 507 -8.65 -3.23 -5.26
C GLY A 507 -7.98 -3.64 -3.94
N ASN A 508 -7.64 -4.92 -3.76
CA ASN A 508 -6.95 -5.40 -2.57
C ASN A 508 -5.54 -4.82 -2.49
N ILE A 509 -5.28 -4.01 -1.46
CA ILE A 509 -4.00 -3.30 -1.27
C ILE A 509 -2.82 -4.23 -0.98
N PHE A 510 -3.09 -5.49 -0.61
CA PHE A 510 -2.10 -6.55 -0.47
C PHE A 510 -1.96 -7.41 -1.73
N GLN A 511 -2.73 -7.15 -2.80
CA GLN A 511 -2.85 -7.92 -4.05
C GLN A 511 -3.59 -9.26 -3.89
N ASN A 512 -3.52 -9.88 -2.76
CA ASN A 512 -4.24 -11.08 -2.29
C ASN A 512 -4.24 -11.08 -0.76
N ALA A 513 -4.97 -12.01 -0.13
CA ALA A 513 -4.99 -12.11 1.32
C ALA A 513 -3.57 -12.19 1.91
N PRO A 514 -3.27 -11.46 3.01
CA PRO A 514 -2.01 -11.60 3.73
C PRO A 514 -1.75 -13.05 4.15
N THR A 515 -0.48 -13.43 4.19
CA THR A 515 -0.04 -14.78 4.61
C THR A 515 0.64 -14.72 5.98
N PHE A 516 0.72 -15.83 6.70
CA PHE A 516 1.58 -15.91 7.86
C PHE A 516 3.08 -15.82 7.45
N PRO A 517 4.00 -15.39 8.33
CA PRO A 517 5.42 -15.22 7.98
C PRO A 517 6.18 -16.54 7.77
N PHE A 518 5.56 -17.69 8.03
CA PHE A 518 6.10 -19.04 7.86
C PHE A 518 5.42 -19.78 6.70
N ALA A 519 5.92 -20.94 6.32
CA ALA A 519 5.31 -21.79 5.30
C ALA A 519 3.94 -22.31 5.77
N GLU A 520 2.89 -22.01 5.01
CA GLU A 520 1.52 -22.49 5.27
C GLU A 520 1.26 -23.86 4.62
N ARG A 521 2.12 -24.24 3.69
CA ARG A 521 2.08 -25.55 2.99
C ARG A 521 3.46 -26.18 2.94
N LYS A 522 3.53 -27.50 2.95
CA LYS A 522 4.79 -28.26 2.99
C LYS A 522 5.74 -27.91 1.83
N GLU A 523 5.18 -27.67 0.65
CA GLU A 523 5.96 -27.35 -0.57
C GLU A 523 6.62 -25.98 -0.51
N GLN A 524 6.19 -25.11 0.39
CA GLN A 524 6.78 -23.79 0.58
C GLN A 524 8.02 -23.81 1.49
N VAL A 525 8.22 -24.89 2.27
CA VAL A 525 9.36 -24.99 3.21
C VAL A 525 10.68 -24.93 2.45
N GLY A 526 11.59 -24.04 2.87
CA GLY A 526 12.88 -23.81 2.24
C GLY A 526 12.82 -22.97 0.95
N THR A 527 11.62 -22.52 0.52
CA THR A 527 11.48 -21.59 -0.60
C THR A 527 11.55 -20.13 -0.13
N TRP A 528 11.75 -19.20 -1.05
CA TRP A 528 11.72 -17.77 -0.76
C TRP A 528 10.29 -17.20 -0.75
N GLY A 529 9.27 -18.01 -1.09
CA GLY A 529 7.87 -17.61 -1.17
C GLY A 529 7.54 -16.74 -2.39
N VAL A 530 8.38 -16.77 -3.40
CA VAL A 530 8.28 -15.97 -4.64
C VAL A 530 7.92 -16.80 -5.88
N GLU A 531 7.82 -18.10 -5.72
CA GLU A 531 7.63 -19.07 -6.79
C GLU A 531 6.26 -18.92 -7.47
N THR A 532 6.24 -18.95 -8.82
CA THR A 532 5.00 -18.87 -9.61
C THR A 532 4.51 -20.25 -10.09
N GLY A 533 5.33 -21.29 -9.97
CA GLY A 533 5.12 -22.59 -10.61
C GLY A 533 5.62 -22.66 -12.05
N TYR A 534 6.13 -21.56 -12.63
CA TYR A 534 6.84 -21.53 -13.91
C TYR A 534 8.34 -21.43 -13.66
N GLU A 535 9.11 -22.23 -14.41
CA GLU A 535 10.57 -22.21 -14.31
C GLU A 535 11.13 -20.83 -14.60
N ASN A 536 12.04 -20.32 -13.75
CA ASN A 536 12.69 -19.01 -13.88
C ASN A 536 11.71 -17.80 -13.94
N VAL A 537 10.51 -17.96 -13.41
CA VAL A 537 9.52 -16.88 -13.28
C VAL A 537 9.14 -16.75 -11.81
N PHE A 538 9.32 -15.56 -11.22
CA PHE A 538 9.09 -15.34 -9.80
C PHE A 538 8.25 -14.08 -9.55
N PHE A 539 7.40 -14.10 -8.53
CA PHE A 539 6.78 -12.88 -8.01
C PHE A 539 7.82 -12.07 -7.23
N CYS A 540 7.92 -10.78 -7.55
CA CYS A 540 8.72 -9.85 -6.74
C CYS A 540 7.86 -8.73 -6.13
N GLY A 541 6.53 -8.78 -6.29
CA GLY A 541 5.56 -7.83 -5.77
C GLY A 541 4.74 -8.39 -4.61
N SER A 542 3.71 -7.63 -4.22
CA SER A 542 2.83 -7.96 -3.10
C SER A 542 2.08 -9.29 -3.24
N SER A 543 2.03 -9.88 -4.43
CA SER A 543 1.46 -11.22 -4.66
C SER A 543 2.33 -12.39 -4.18
N ALA A 544 3.59 -12.13 -3.79
CA ALA A 544 4.44 -13.14 -3.17
C ALA A 544 3.99 -13.47 -1.74
N HIS A 545 4.44 -14.60 -1.21
CA HIS A 545 4.32 -14.89 0.22
C HIS A 545 5.06 -13.81 1.03
N ARG A 546 4.51 -13.37 2.15
CA ARG A 546 5.00 -12.21 2.93
C ARG A 546 5.00 -10.90 2.13
N GLY A 547 4.16 -10.82 1.09
CA GLY A 547 3.90 -9.60 0.34
C GLY A 547 2.87 -8.70 1.03
N GLY A 548 2.69 -7.52 0.48
CA GLY A 548 1.78 -6.50 0.97
C GLY A 548 2.49 -5.31 1.61
N ALA A 549 1.78 -4.21 1.76
CA ALA A 549 2.28 -2.92 2.22
C ALA A 549 3.52 -2.41 1.45
N VAL A 550 4.15 -1.34 1.95
CA VAL A 550 5.42 -0.81 1.41
C VAL A 550 6.57 -1.43 2.19
N SER A 551 7.09 -2.56 1.70
CA SER A 551 8.10 -3.33 2.45
C SER A 551 9.41 -3.61 1.70
N GLY A 552 9.37 -3.75 0.38
CA GLY A 552 10.53 -4.21 -0.38
C GLY A 552 10.90 -5.68 -0.16
N ILE A 553 10.24 -6.38 0.79
CA ILE A 553 10.52 -7.78 1.16
C ILE A 553 10.39 -8.71 -0.04
N PRO A 554 9.29 -8.71 -0.81
CA PRO A 554 9.17 -9.56 -1.98
C PRO A 554 10.26 -9.31 -3.04
N GLY A 555 10.63 -8.04 -3.23
CA GLY A 555 11.70 -7.66 -4.16
C GLY A 555 13.05 -8.22 -3.74
N HIS A 556 13.41 -8.10 -2.45
CA HIS A 556 14.59 -8.70 -1.87
C HIS A 556 14.59 -10.23 -2.03
N ASN A 557 13.51 -10.88 -1.63
CA ASN A 557 13.40 -12.33 -1.63
C ASN A 557 13.49 -12.92 -3.06
N ALA A 558 12.89 -12.24 -4.04
CA ALA A 558 13.02 -12.62 -5.46
C ALA A 558 14.45 -12.46 -5.98
N ALA A 559 15.14 -11.38 -5.57
CA ALA A 559 16.54 -11.20 -5.91
C ALA A 559 17.42 -12.30 -5.29
N MET A 560 17.25 -12.60 -4.01
CA MET A 560 18.00 -13.66 -3.33
C MET A 560 17.75 -15.03 -3.97
N LYS A 561 16.51 -15.33 -4.39
CA LYS A 561 16.19 -16.56 -5.12
C LYS A 561 17.00 -16.69 -6.41
N ILE A 562 17.09 -15.62 -7.20
CA ILE A 562 17.86 -15.62 -8.46
C ILE A 562 19.35 -15.78 -8.16
N LEU A 563 19.89 -15.06 -7.18
CA LEU A 563 21.31 -15.15 -6.81
C LEU A 563 21.70 -16.55 -6.30
N GLU A 564 20.79 -17.22 -5.58
CA GLU A 564 20.99 -18.63 -5.19
C GLU A 564 21.06 -19.55 -6.41
N LEU A 565 20.21 -19.33 -7.43
CA LEU A 565 20.24 -20.12 -8.67
C LEU A 565 21.50 -19.87 -9.50
N GLU A 566 21.98 -18.62 -9.55
CA GLU A 566 23.21 -18.26 -10.23
C GLU A 566 24.42 -18.95 -9.59
N LYS A 567 24.53 -18.91 -8.28
CA LYS A 567 25.60 -19.58 -7.54
C LYS A 567 25.62 -21.09 -7.80
N LYS A 568 24.48 -21.76 -7.75
CA LYS A 568 24.39 -23.21 -8.08
C LYS A 568 24.80 -23.49 -9.54
N THR A 569 24.46 -22.59 -10.46
CA THR A 569 24.85 -22.74 -11.87
C THR A 569 26.36 -22.61 -12.08
N GLU A 570 27.00 -21.69 -11.37
CA GLU A 570 28.47 -21.54 -11.39
C GLU A 570 29.18 -22.78 -10.78
N GLU A 571 28.72 -23.25 -9.63
CA GLU A 571 29.23 -24.45 -8.99
C GLU A 571 29.17 -25.67 -9.93
N LEU A 572 28.07 -25.87 -10.67
CA LEU A 572 27.89 -26.94 -11.65
C LEU A 572 28.78 -26.80 -12.91
N ARG A 573 29.24 -25.59 -13.25
CA ARG A 573 30.15 -25.34 -14.37
C ARG A 573 31.60 -25.67 -14.03
N TYR A 574 31.97 -25.63 -12.75
CA TYR A 574 33.32 -25.89 -12.26
C TYR A 574 33.47 -27.26 -11.62
N ALA A 575 32.40 -28.04 -11.44
CA ALA A 575 32.40 -29.46 -11.04
C ALA A 575 32.45 -30.36 -12.27
#